data_0ef955b198450db172ded2024bffb74e
#
_entry.id   0ef955b198450db172ded2024bffb74e
#
_cell.length_a   1.000
_cell.length_b   1.000
_cell.length_c   1.000
_cell.angle_alpha   90.00
_cell.angle_beta   90.00
_cell.angle_gamma   90.00
#
_symmetry.space_group_name_H-M   'P 1'
#
loop_
_entity.id
_entity.type
_entity.pdbx_description
1 polymer ?
#
loop_
_entity_poly.entity_id
_entity_poly.type
_entity_poly.pdbx_seq_one_letter_code
_entity_poly.pdbx_strand_id
1 'polypeptide(L)'
;MAVGSAFHSNEESWLLRKLFRDTLQVPNLDVVADADRVRKMPSRNGWIESSGVAAPNLRGASEMGIAPAPGGRRLSDVYSGAFTPEILYVADAAFSKDADDPQKVSALRRAKLLVVHARRENALSRSADLVLPHASLAQKEGTFTSRFGRVQRFERAMLPPPPVKADWEILLQLALAFGFGDCDWTPAAILERIGTENPEYARLDFEKLAGGSLMKKGLFVARGGP
;
A
#
# COMPACT_ATOMS: atom_id res chain seq x y z
N MET A 1 -0.41 15.42 4.53
CA MET A 1 -0.83 14.08 4.96
C MET A 1 -0.71 13.13 3.79
N ALA A 2 -0.23 11.91 4.02
CA ALA A 2 -0.28 10.87 2.99
C ALA A 2 -1.02 9.64 3.52
N VAL A 3 -1.76 8.99 2.61
CA VAL A 3 -2.58 7.82 2.92
C VAL A 3 -2.23 6.70 1.95
N GLY A 4 -1.73 5.60 2.49
CA GLY A 4 -1.47 4.37 1.74
C GLY A 4 -2.64 3.41 1.78
N SER A 5 -2.47 2.28 1.13
CA SER A 5 -3.46 1.21 1.06
C SER A 5 -2.90 -0.09 1.64
N ALA A 6 -3.75 -0.84 2.32
CA ALA A 6 -3.42 -2.20 2.73
C ALA A 6 -3.37 -3.21 1.53
N PHE A 7 -3.57 -2.72 0.31
CA PHE A 7 -3.35 -3.42 -0.95
C PHE A 7 -2.00 -3.06 -1.62
N HIS A 8 -1.26 -2.11 -1.05
CA HIS A 8 0.12 -1.88 -1.46
C HIS A 8 1.00 -3.08 -1.11
N SER A 9 2.00 -3.34 -1.94
CA SER A 9 3.07 -4.28 -1.61
C SER A 9 3.91 -3.78 -0.44
N ASN A 10 4.78 -4.61 0.10
CA ASN A 10 5.75 -4.20 1.10
C ASN A 10 6.66 -3.09 0.54
N GLU A 11 7.09 -3.25 -0.71
CA GLU A 11 7.94 -2.31 -1.43
C GLU A 11 7.27 -0.95 -1.62
N GLU A 12 6.00 -0.94 -2.01
CA GLU A 12 5.19 0.28 -2.18
C GLU A 12 4.97 0.98 -0.83
N SER A 13 4.66 0.23 0.20
CA SER A 13 4.49 0.76 1.55
C SER A 13 5.79 1.35 2.09
N TRP A 14 6.92 0.65 1.89
CA TRP A 14 8.23 1.14 2.31
C TRP A 14 8.61 2.45 1.58
N LEU A 15 8.42 2.52 0.26
CA LEU A 15 8.67 3.73 -0.53
C LEU A 15 7.78 4.90 -0.09
N LEU A 16 6.49 4.64 0.19
CA LEU A 16 5.57 5.66 0.69
C LEU A 16 6.09 6.23 2.03
N ARG A 17 6.54 5.38 2.95
CA ARG A 17 7.16 5.84 4.19
C ARG A 17 8.44 6.62 3.92
N LYS A 18 9.34 6.11 3.08
CA LYS A 18 10.61 6.78 2.74
C LYS A 18 10.37 8.18 2.18
N LEU A 19 9.46 8.30 1.23
CA LEU A 19 9.13 9.58 0.65
C LEU A 19 8.51 10.53 1.69
N PHE A 20 7.41 10.14 2.30
CA PHE A 20 6.64 11.08 3.12
C PHE A 20 7.20 11.25 4.53
N ARG A 21 7.61 10.16 5.20
CA ARG A 21 8.11 10.23 6.56
C ARG A 21 9.57 10.65 6.62
N ASP A 22 10.44 9.96 5.88
CA ASP A 22 11.87 10.11 6.06
C ASP A 22 12.41 11.32 5.28
N THR A 23 11.91 11.56 4.05
CA THR A 23 12.37 12.65 3.19
C THR A 23 11.60 13.94 3.43
N LEU A 24 10.26 13.90 3.35
CA LEU A 24 9.41 15.08 3.48
C LEU A 24 9.00 15.39 4.93
N GLN A 25 9.39 14.55 5.90
CA GLN A 25 9.12 14.69 7.32
C GLN A 25 7.62 14.90 7.67
N VAL A 26 6.73 14.26 6.91
CA VAL A 26 5.29 14.33 7.12
C VAL A 26 4.88 13.44 8.31
N PRO A 27 4.35 14.01 9.41
CA PRO A 27 3.98 13.22 10.59
C PRO A 27 2.70 12.40 10.38
N ASN A 28 1.85 12.84 9.45
CA ASN A 28 0.52 12.30 9.24
C ASN A 28 0.55 11.28 8.08
N LEU A 29 0.90 10.06 8.41
CA LEU A 29 0.91 8.91 7.51
C LEU A 29 -0.12 7.91 7.99
N ASP A 30 -1.05 7.46 7.14
CA ASP A 30 -2.09 6.51 7.53
C ASP A 30 -2.33 5.47 6.44
N VAL A 31 -3.06 4.42 6.77
CA VAL A 31 -3.39 3.34 5.84
C VAL A 31 -4.90 3.15 5.75
N VAL A 32 -5.41 3.10 4.53
CA VAL A 32 -6.79 2.66 4.29
C VAL A 32 -6.82 1.13 4.27
N ALA A 33 -7.62 0.58 5.15
CA ALA A 33 -7.95 -0.82 5.19
C ALA A 33 -9.48 -0.94 5.24
N ASP A 34 -10.05 -1.78 4.40
CA ASP A 34 -11.48 -2.05 4.38
C ASP A 34 -11.85 -2.86 5.64
N ALA A 35 -12.09 -2.16 6.76
CA ALA A 35 -12.27 -2.76 8.09
C ALA A 35 -13.58 -3.56 8.21
N ASP A 36 -14.56 -3.28 7.33
CA ASP A 36 -15.93 -3.75 7.49
C ASP A 36 -16.28 -5.00 6.69
N ARG A 37 -15.32 -5.64 6.05
CA ARG A 37 -15.60 -6.88 5.31
C ARG A 37 -15.49 -8.10 6.19
N VAL A 38 -16.59 -8.44 6.85
CA VAL A 38 -16.85 -9.83 7.27
C VAL A 38 -16.98 -10.67 5.99
N ARG A 39 -15.95 -11.45 5.65
CA ARG A 39 -16.06 -12.42 4.55
C ARG A 39 -16.54 -13.74 5.10
N LYS A 40 -17.73 -14.17 4.63
CA LYS A 40 -18.16 -15.56 4.75
C LYS A 40 -17.48 -16.35 3.63
N MET A 41 -16.61 -17.27 3.99
CA MET A 41 -15.98 -18.18 3.03
C MET A 41 -16.47 -19.59 3.22
N PRO A 42 -16.83 -20.31 2.15
CA PRO A 42 -17.19 -21.73 2.27
C PRO A 42 -15.99 -22.53 2.79
N SER A 43 -16.23 -23.40 3.76
CA SER A 43 -15.26 -24.37 4.25
C SER A 43 -15.85 -25.77 4.20
N ARG A 44 -14.99 -26.81 4.37
CA ARG A 44 -15.47 -28.20 4.43
C ARG A 44 -16.55 -28.45 5.50
N ASN A 45 -16.60 -27.65 6.55
CA ASN A 45 -17.51 -27.80 7.68
C ASN A 45 -18.54 -26.66 7.77
N GLY A 46 -18.86 -26.00 6.65
CA GLY A 46 -19.79 -24.86 6.62
C GLY A 46 -19.11 -23.54 6.26
N TRP A 47 -19.60 -22.43 6.80
CA TRP A 47 -19.06 -21.10 6.52
C TRP A 47 -18.09 -20.66 7.62
N ILE A 48 -16.92 -20.21 7.22
CA ILE A 48 -16.00 -19.51 8.14
C ILE A 48 -16.27 -18.02 8.03
N GLU A 49 -16.69 -17.42 9.14
CA GLU A 49 -16.71 -15.97 9.24
C GLU A 49 -15.30 -15.46 9.61
N SER A 50 -14.68 -14.77 8.70
CA SER A 50 -13.45 -14.03 8.99
C SER A 50 -13.85 -12.66 9.53
N SER A 51 -13.90 -12.52 10.84
CA SER A 51 -13.91 -11.21 11.49
C SER A 51 -12.50 -10.63 11.41
N GLY A 52 -12.29 -9.64 10.56
CA GLY A 52 -11.01 -8.97 10.44
C GLY A 52 -10.89 -8.24 9.13
N VAL A 53 -9.98 -7.29 9.09
CA VAL A 53 -9.68 -6.48 7.92
C VAL A 53 -9.30 -7.39 6.76
N ALA A 54 -10.14 -7.43 5.73
CA ALA A 54 -9.91 -8.23 4.52
C ALA A 54 -8.93 -7.52 3.58
N ALA A 55 -7.74 -7.22 4.08
CA ALA A 55 -6.69 -6.56 3.32
C ALA A 55 -5.46 -7.46 3.24
N PRO A 56 -4.89 -7.67 2.05
CA PRO A 56 -3.84 -8.66 1.85
C PRO A 56 -2.54 -8.32 2.55
N ASN A 57 -2.23 -7.04 2.73
CA ASN A 57 -0.94 -6.57 3.24
C ASN A 57 -1.04 -5.54 4.39
N LEU A 58 -2.11 -5.56 5.19
CA LEU A 58 -2.21 -4.61 6.30
C LEU A 58 -1.05 -4.76 7.30
N ARG A 59 -0.65 -6.01 7.58
CA ARG A 59 0.50 -6.29 8.44
C ARG A 59 1.79 -5.75 7.83
N GLY A 60 2.04 -6.01 6.53
CA GLY A 60 3.20 -5.48 5.83
C GLY A 60 3.24 -3.95 5.85
N ALA A 61 2.13 -3.29 5.55
CA ALA A 61 2.04 -1.83 5.62
C ALA A 61 2.41 -1.30 7.03
N SER A 62 1.89 -1.93 8.08
CA SER A 62 2.23 -1.59 9.47
C SER A 62 3.72 -1.80 9.78
N GLU A 63 4.30 -2.92 9.33
CA GLU A 63 5.71 -3.24 9.53
C GLU A 63 6.65 -2.34 8.71
N MET A 64 6.17 -1.82 7.58
CA MET A 64 6.86 -0.78 6.80
C MET A 64 6.71 0.62 7.41
N GLY A 65 5.98 0.76 8.52
CA GLY A 65 5.84 2.02 9.25
C GLY A 65 4.76 2.96 8.71
N ILE A 66 3.76 2.43 7.99
CA ILE A 66 2.60 3.22 7.57
C ILE A 66 1.64 3.36 8.75
N ALA A 67 1.90 4.35 9.57
CA ALA A 67 1.08 4.75 10.72
C ALA A 67 1.38 6.21 11.07
N PRO A 68 0.46 6.94 11.71
CA PRO A 68 0.76 8.28 12.20
C PRO A 68 1.94 8.28 13.19
N ALA A 69 2.79 9.31 13.14
CA ALA A 69 3.78 9.54 14.20
C ALA A 69 3.09 9.82 15.54
N PRO A 70 3.78 9.75 16.67
CA PRO A 70 3.24 10.19 17.95
C PRO A 70 2.64 11.61 17.85
N GLY A 71 1.37 11.77 18.21
CA GLY A 71 0.62 13.03 18.04
C GLY A 71 0.18 13.34 16.61
N GLY A 72 0.50 12.50 15.63
CA GLY A 72 0.06 12.64 14.24
C GLY A 72 -1.44 12.38 14.06
N ARG A 73 -1.98 12.88 12.94
CA ARG A 73 -3.40 12.78 12.58
C ARG A 73 -3.68 11.55 11.73
N ARG A 74 -4.87 11.01 11.88
CA ARG A 74 -5.39 9.89 11.09
C ARG A 74 -6.35 10.38 10.01
N LEU A 75 -6.65 9.51 9.07
CA LEU A 75 -7.68 9.77 8.06
C LEU A 75 -9.07 9.98 8.68
N SER A 76 -9.38 9.30 9.80
CA SER A 76 -10.60 9.53 10.57
C SER A 76 -10.74 10.96 11.08
N ASP A 77 -9.64 11.66 11.39
CA ASP A 77 -9.67 13.07 11.80
C ASP A 77 -10.04 13.99 10.63
N VAL A 78 -9.68 13.60 9.40
CA VAL A 78 -10.10 14.32 8.19
C VAL A 78 -11.59 14.12 7.94
N TYR A 79 -12.09 12.90 8.07
CA TYR A 79 -13.51 12.60 7.90
C TYR A 79 -14.38 13.31 8.92
N SER A 80 -13.98 13.34 10.18
CA SER A 80 -14.73 14.03 11.26
C SER A 80 -14.62 15.56 11.17
N GLY A 81 -13.69 16.10 10.38
CA GLY A 81 -13.43 17.54 10.32
C GLY A 81 -12.51 18.07 11.42
N ALA A 82 -11.99 17.21 12.27
CA ALA A 82 -11.02 17.58 13.31
C ALA A 82 -9.64 17.99 12.74
N PHE A 83 -9.37 17.65 11.49
CA PHE A 83 -8.14 18.01 10.78
C PHE A 83 -8.41 18.23 9.29
N THR A 84 -7.82 19.29 8.73
CA THR A 84 -7.84 19.56 7.29
C THR A 84 -6.39 19.71 6.81
N PRO A 85 -5.86 18.75 6.06
CA PRO A 85 -4.50 18.85 5.53
C PRO A 85 -4.42 19.91 4.41
N GLU A 86 -3.31 20.62 4.30
CA GLU A 86 -3.07 21.47 3.13
C GLU A 86 -2.88 20.63 1.87
N ILE A 87 -2.04 19.60 1.97
CA ILE A 87 -1.81 18.62 0.90
C ILE A 87 -2.27 17.26 1.39
N LEU A 88 -3.15 16.62 0.63
CA LEU A 88 -3.58 15.25 0.85
C LEU A 88 -3.18 14.38 -0.34
N TYR A 89 -2.33 13.42 -0.08
CA TYR A 89 -1.89 12.42 -1.05
C TYR A 89 -2.55 11.08 -0.72
N VAL A 90 -3.34 10.56 -1.63
CA VAL A 90 -4.07 9.28 -1.46
C VAL A 90 -3.60 8.30 -2.52
N ALA A 91 -2.85 7.31 -2.07
CA ALA A 91 -2.41 6.22 -2.94
C ALA A 91 -3.43 5.08 -2.93
N ASP A 92 -3.75 4.54 -4.10
CA ASP A 92 -4.67 3.42 -4.32
C ASP A 92 -6.09 3.61 -3.75
N ALA A 93 -6.74 4.72 -4.11
CA ALA A 93 -8.12 5.00 -3.70
C ALA A 93 -9.17 3.99 -4.23
N ALA A 94 -8.81 3.16 -5.21
CA ALA A 94 -9.77 2.30 -5.90
C ALA A 94 -10.33 1.15 -5.05
N PHE A 95 -9.64 0.75 -3.99
CA PHE A 95 -10.06 -0.33 -3.11
C PHE A 95 -10.84 0.13 -1.88
N SER A 96 -10.92 1.43 -1.64
CA SER A 96 -11.68 1.99 -0.55
C SER A 96 -13.12 2.26 -0.99
N LYS A 97 -14.10 1.81 -0.22
CA LYS A 97 -15.51 2.23 -0.37
C LYS A 97 -15.64 3.75 -0.18
N ASP A 98 -14.70 4.35 0.52
CA ASP A 98 -14.67 5.77 0.82
C ASP A 98 -14.49 6.63 -0.43
N ALA A 99 -13.94 6.05 -1.50
CA ALA A 99 -13.69 6.75 -2.76
C ALA A 99 -14.97 7.15 -3.52
N ASP A 100 -16.10 6.50 -3.24
CA ASP A 100 -17.41 6.82 -3.81
C ASP A 100 -18.44 7.30 -2.76
N ASP A 101 -18.04 7.40 -1.49
CA ASP A 101 -18.88 7.97 -0.41
C ASP A 101 -18.90 9.50 -0.50
N PRO A 102 -20.04 10.16 -0.78
CA PRO A 102 -20.09 11.61 -0.98
C PRO A 102 -19.63 12.42 0.23
N GLN A 103 -19.88 11.97 1.45
CA GLN A 103 -19.50 12.67 2.66
C GLN A 103 -17.98 12.61 2.86
N LYS A 104 -17.39 11.43 2.68
CA LYS A 104 -15.95 11.22 2.78
C LYS A 104 -15.20 11.95 1.67
N VAL A 105 -15.67 11.85 0.43
CA VAL A 105 -15.08 12.60 -0.70
C VAL A 105 -15.12 14.10 -0.43
N SER A 106 -16.24 14.63 0.04
CA SER A 106 -16.35 16.04 0.42
C SER A 106 -15.37 16.42 1.53
N ALA A 107 -15.15 15.54 2.51
CA ALA A 107 -14.18 15.77 3.58
C ALA A 107 -12.74 15.80 3.05
N LEU A 108 -12.36 14.87 2.15
CA LEU A 108 -11.03 14.82 1.54
C LEU A 108 -10.76 16.02 0.63
N ARG A 109 -11.79 16.48 -0.10
CA ARG A 109 -11.69 17.63 -1.02
C ARG A 109 -11.45 18.97 -0.32
N ARG A 110 -11.59 19.05 1.01
CA ARG A 110 -11.22 20.25 1.77
C ARG A 110 -9.71 20.54 1.79
N ALA A 111 -8.87 19.58 1.43
CA ALA A 111 -7.45 19.82 1.22
C ALA A 111 -7.24 20.88 0.12
N LYS A 112 -6.22 21.74 0.26
CA LYS A 112 -5.87 22.72 -0.78
C LYS A 112 -5.35 22.06 -2.05
N LEU A 113 -4.63 20.95 -1.91
CA LEU A 113 -4.15 20.11 -3.00
C LEU A 113 -4.49 18.66 -2.68
N LEU A 114 -5.30 18.03 -3.53
CA LEU A 114 -5.66 16.63 -3.45
C LEU A 114 -5.02 15.85 -4.61
N VAL A 115 -4.07 15.00 -4.29
CA VAL A 115 -3.40 14.09 -5.23
C VAL A 115 -3.90 12.68 -5.00
N VAL A 116 -4.32 11.99 -6.05
CA VAL A 116 -4.92 10.67 -5.94
C VAL A 116 -4.30 9.71 -6.95
N HIS A 117 -3.86 8.54 -6.49
CA HIS A 117 -3.63 7.42 -7.39
C HIS A 117 -4.97 6.76 -7.72
N ALA A 118 -5.28 6.62 -8.99
CA ALA A 118 -6.52 6.00 -9.40
C ALA A 118 -6.31 5.04 -10.57
N ARG A 119 -6.84 3.84 -10.43
CA ARG A 119 -6.83 2.79 -11.44
C ARG A 119 -8.04 2.86 -12.36
N ARG A 120 -9.10 3.43 -11.85
CA ARG A 120 -10.37 3.69 -12.54
C ARG A 120 -10.96 4.98 -12.02
N GLU A 121 -11.79 5.57 -12.83
CA GLU A 121 -12.55 6.75 -12.41
C GLU A 121 -13.52 6.40 -11.27
N ASN A 122 -13.55 7.25 -10.25
CA ASN A 122 -14.47 7.21 -9.10
C ASN A 122 -14.74 8.65 -8.62
N ALA A 123 -15.62 8.85 -7.64
CA ALA A 123 -15.97 10.17 -7.17
C ALA A 123 -14.77 10.93 -6.59
N LEU A 124 -13.86 10.25 -5.90
CA LEU A 124 -12.65 10.86 -5.35
C LEU A 124 -11.69 11.31 -6.46
N SER A 125 -11.42 10.45 -7.46
CA SER A 125 -10.52 10.80 -8.57
C SER A 125 -11.08 11.94 -9.42
N ARG A 126 -12.40 12.02 -9.62
CA ARG A 126 -13.04 13.15 -10.32
C ARG A 126 -12.91 14.47 -9.56
N SER A 127 -12.82 14.43 -8.24
CA SER A 127 -12.67 15.62 -7.41
C SER A 127 -11.23 16.02 -7.12
N ALA A 128 -10.25 15.18 -7.51
CA ALA A 128 -8.84 15.44 -7.26
C ALA A 128 -8.28 16.55 -8.16
N ASP A 129 -7.28 17.28 -7.65
CA ASP A 129 -6.53 18.29 -8.42
C ASP A 129 -5.52 17.60 -9.36
N LEU A 130 -4.98 16.45 -8.94
CA LEU A 130 -4.05 15.66 -9.73
C LEU A 130 -4.36 14.17 -9.57
N VAL A 131 -4.52 13.49 -10.69
CA VAL A 131 -4.71 12.04 -10.75
C VAL A 131 -3.48 11.39 -11.36
N LEU A 132 -2.91 10.43 -10.65
CA LEU A 132 -1.80 9.59 -11.11
C LEU A 132 -2.36 8.21 -11.46
N PRO A 133 -2.38 7.83 -12.75
CA PRO A 133 -2.91 6.53 -13.16
C PRO A 133 -1.96 5.42 -12.73
N HIS A 134 -2.49 4.45 -11.95
CA HIS A 134 -1.68 3.37 -11.42
C HIS A 134 -2.14 1.99 -11.87
N ALA A 135 -1.19 1.04 -11.87
CA ALA A 135 -1.38 -0.33 -12.32
C ALA A 135 -2.26 -1.16 -11.36
N SER A 136 -3.01 -2.08 -11.92
CA SER A 136 -3.71 -3.11 -11.15
C SER A 136 -2.73 -4.13 -10.56
N LEU A 137 -3.20 -4.97 -9.62
CA LEU A 137 -2.37 -6.04 -9.04
C LEU A 137 -1.81 -7.00 -10.11
N ALA A 138 -2.57 -7.27 -11.18
CA ALA A 138 -2.11 -8.12 -12.28
C ALA A 138 -1.04 -7.45 -13.18
N GLN A 139 -0.85 -6.15 -13.05
CA GLN A 139 0.06 -5.34 -13.87
C GLN A 139 1.33 -4.90 -13.12
N LYS A 140 1.51 -5.35 -11.88
CA LYS A 140 2.68 -5.05 -11.06
C LYS A 140 3.17 -6.31 -10.35
N GLU A 141 4.32 -6.23 -9.74
CA GLU A 141 4.92 -7.29 -8.92
C GLU A 141 5.37 -6.74 -7.57
N GLY A 142 5.60 -7.62 -6.60
CA GLY A 142 6.04 -7.24 -5.27
C GLY A 142 5.80 -8.35 -4.25
N THR A 143 5.85 -7.98 -2.98
CA THR A 143 5.62 -8.93 -1.88
C THR A 143 4.50 -8.47 -0.95
N PHE A 144 3.77 -9.44 -0.40
CA PHE A 144 2.78 -9.23 0.67
C PHE A 144 3.17 -9.98 1.93
N THR A 145 2.92 -9.37 3.07
CA THR A 145 3.05 -10.02 4.37
C THR A 145 1.67 -10.35 4.92
N SER A 146 1.35 -11.65 4.98
CA SER A 146 0.08 -12.11 5.54
C SER A 146 -0.03 -11.76 7.03
N ARG A 147 -1.23 -11.80 7.59
CA ARG A 147 -1.46 -11.58 9.03
C ARG A 147 -0.64 -12.51 9.93
N PHE A 148 -0.23 -13.65 9.43
CA PHE A 148 0.61 -14.62 10.17
C PHE A 148 2.11 -14.40 10.01
N GLY A 149 2.54 -13.35 9.30
CA GLY A 149 3.94 -13.06 9.06
C GLY A 149 4.58 -13.82 7.92
N ARG A 150 3.76 -14.48 7.08
CA ARG A 150 4.25 -15.13 5.86
C ARG A 150 4.41 -14.10 4.77
N VAL A 151 5.60 -13.99 4.20
CA VAL A 151 5.89 -13.14 3.04
C VAL A 151 5.76 -13.98 1.77
N GLN A 152 5.03 -13.45 0.79
CA GLN A 152 4.77 -14.12 -0.49
C GLN A 152 4.97 -13.12 -1.61
N ARG A 153 5.70 -13.54 -2.65
CA ARG A 153 5.83 -12.79 -3.90
C ARG A 153 4.59 -13.01 -4.76
N PHE A 154 4.15 -11.97 -5.42
CA PHE A 154 3.24 -12.02 -6.55
C PHE A 154 3.95 -11.46 -7.79
N GLU A 155 3.62 -12.02 -8.94
CA GLU A 155 4.27 -11.69 -10.20
C GLU A 155 3.34 -10.92 -11.11
N ARG A 156 3.92 -10.08 -11.95
CA ARG A 156 3.18 -9.35 -12.97
C ARG A 156 2.69 -10.32 -14.05
N ALA A 157 1.38 -10.35 -14.28
CA ALA A 157 0.76 -11.20 -15.30
C ALA A 157 0.62 -10.49 -16.66
N MET A 158 0.57 -9.15 -16.70
CA MET A 158 0.43 -8.36 -17.91
C MET A 158 1.11 -7.00 -17.79
N LEU A 159 1.53 -6.43 -18.89
CA LEU A 159 2.10 -5.08 -18.90
C LEU A 159 1.00 -4.02 -18.75
N PRO A 160 1.21 -2.97 -17.96
CA PRO A 160 0.30 -1.83 -17.94
C PRO A 160 0.41 -1.06 -19.25
N PRO A 161 -0.71 -0.53 -19.80
CA PRO A 161 -0.65 0.34 -20.95
C PRO A 161 -0.08 1.71 -20.55
N PRO A 162 0.72 2.37 -21.39
CA PRO A 162 1.15 3.75 -21.14
C PRO A 162 -0.07 4.69 -21.01
N PRO A 163 -0.05 5.69 -20.09
CA PRO A 163 1.02 6.09 -19.17
C PRO A 163 0.95 5.43 -17.78
N VAL A 164 0.19 4.35 -17.63
CA VAL A 164 -0.04 3.66 -16.35
C VAL A 164 1.27 3.07 -15.83
N LYS A 165 1.57 3.29 -14.54
CA LYS A 165 2.76 2.77 -13.84
C LYS A 165 2.37 2.03 -12.57
N ALA A 166 3.23 1.14 -12.09
CA ALA A 166 3.05 0.57 -10.76
C ALA A 166 3.21 1.66 -9.68
N ASP A 167 2.54 1.50 -8.54
CA ASP A 167 2.65 2.48 -7.45
C ASP A 167 4.09 2.66 -6.98
N TRP A 168 4.88 1.58 -6.94
CA TRP A 168 6.30 1.68 -6.58
C TRP A 168 7.10 2.53 -7.58
N GLU A 169 6.80 2.48 -8.89
CA GLU A 169 7.44 3.32 -9.91
C GLU A 169 7.07 4.80 -9.73
N ILE A 170 5.79 5.08 -9.46
CA ILE A 170 5.32 6.44 -9.21
C ILE A 170 5.99 7.00 -7.95
N LEU A 171 5.97 6.25 -6.85
CA LEU A 171 6.57 6.66 -5.59
C LEU A 171 8.08 6.85 -5.70
N LEU A 172 8.76 5.98 -6.44
CA LEU A 172 10.20 6.10 -6.69
C LEU A 172 10.51 7.36 -7.49
N GLN A 173 9.78 7.64 -8.57
CA GLN A 173 9.99 8.85 -9.36
C GLN A 173 9.77 10.13 -8.55
N LEU A 174 8.76 10.15 -7.68
CA LEU A 174 8.55 11.26 -6.76
C LEU A 174 9.70 11.36 -5.75
N ALA A 175 10.13 10.24 -5.17
CA ALA A 175 11.24 10.23 -4.21
C ALA A 175 12.53 10.77 -4.84
N LEU A 176 12.85 10.35 -6.08
CA LEU A 176 13.99 10.87 -6.83
C LEU A 176 13.88 12.38 -7.08
N ALA A 177 12.69 12.88 -7.43
CA ALA A 177 12.47 14.32 -7.63
C ALA A 177 12.69 15.13 -6.34
N PHE A 178 12.52 14.52 -5.17
CA PHE A 178 12.82 15.11 -3.86
C PHE A 178 14.23 14.77 -3.34
N GLY A 179 15.10 14.21 -4.18
CA GLY A 179 16.50 13.96 -3.83
C GLY A 179 16.76 12.68 -3.04
N PHE A 180 15.81 11.74 -3.02
CA PHE A 180 15.95 10.46 -2.35
C PHE A 180 16.29 9.35 -3.34
N GLY A 181 17.45 8.68 -3.12
CA GLY A 181 17.83 7.47 -3.83
C GLY A 181 18.50 7.69 -5.19
N ASP A 182 18.74 6.59 -5.87
CA ASP A 182 19.23 6.46 -7.24
C ASP A 182 18.15 5.81 -8.13
N CYS A 183 18.37 5.74 -9.44
CA CYS A 183 17.31 5.43 -10.40
C CYS A 183 17.10 3.93 -10.71
N ASP A 184 17.97 3.04 -10.24
CA ASP A 184 18.01 1.64 -10.70
C ASP A 184 17.29 0.66 -9.75
N TRP A 185 16.19 1.11 -9.15
CA TRP A 185 15.46 0.29 -8.20
C TRP A 185 14.41 -0.57 -8.87
N THR A 186 14.39 -1.83 -8.47
CA THR A 186 13.37 -2.82 -8.79
C THR A 186 12.69 -3.27 -7.50
N PRO A 187 11.55 -3.94 -7.55
CA PRO A 187 10.95 -4.54 -6.35
C PRO A 187 11.92 -5.45 -5.57
N ALA A 188 12.81 -6.16 -6.28
CA ALA A 188 13.85 -6.98 -5.66
C ALA A 188 14.86 -6.13 -4.87
N ALA A 189 15.38 -5.05 -5.49
CA ALA A 189 16.31 -4.14 -4.83
C ALA A 189 15.66 -3.41 -3.64
N ILE A 190 14.38 -3.06 -3.75
CA ILE A 190 13.64 -2.45 -2.65
C ILE A 190 13.46 -3.44 -1.49
N LEU A 191 13.12 -4.71 -1.78
CA LEU A 191 13.02 -5.74 -0.73
C LEU A 191 14.35 -5.97 -0.01
N GLU A 192 15.48 -5.94 -0.72
CA GLU A 192 16.81 -6.02 -0.12
C GLU A 192 17.04 -4.85 0.84
N ARG A 193 16.69 -3.62 0.44
CA ARG A 193 16.78 -2.43 1.32
C ARG A 193 15.85 -2.52 2.52
N ILE A 194 14.65 -3.06 2.37
CA ILE A 194 13.77 -3.37 3.51
C ILE A 194 14.50 -4.29 4.49
N GLY A 195 15.19 -5.31 3.97
CA GLY A 195 15.97 -6.26 4.78
C GLY A 195 17.12 -5.63 5.57
N THR A 196 17.75 -4.56 5.06
CA THR A 196 18.78 -3.83 5.78
C THR A 196 18.23 -3.01 6.95
N GLU A 197 16.99 -2.53 6.85
CA GLU A 197 16.34 -1.72 7.90
C GLU A 197 15.51 -2.56 8.88
N ASN A 198 14.95 -3.66 8.40
CA ASN A 198 14.10 -4.54 9.20
C ASN A 198 14.69 -5.96 9.25
N PRO A 199 15.32 -6.36 10.38
CA PRO A 199 15.96 -7.68 10.50
C PRO A 199 15.04 -8.88 10.23
N GLU A 200 13.73 -8.74 10.41
CA GLU A 200 12.76 -9.80 10.08
C GLU A 200 12.67 -10.06 8.57
N TYR A 201 13.04 -9.09 7.74
CA TYR A 201 13.07 -9.18 6.28
C TYR A 201 14.47 -9.48 5.72
N ALA A 202 15.54 -9.45 6.53
CA ALA A 202 16.93 -9.58 6.08
C ALA A 202 17.27 -10.89 5.36
N ARG A 203 16.48 -11.95 5.58
CA ARG A 203 16.68 -13.26 4.95
C ARG A 203 15.81 -13.49 3.72
N LEU A 204 15.00 -12.51 3.34
CA LEU A 204 14.13 -12.63 2.20
C LEU A 204 14.93 -12.37 0.92
N ASP A 205 14.74 -13.25 -0.03
CA ASP A 205 15.31 -13.16 -1.37
C ASP A 205 14.14 -13.18 -2.36
N PHE A 206 14.02 -12.12 -3.14
CA PHE A 206 12.88 -11.91 -4.02
C PHE A 206 12.74 -13.06 -5.04
N GLU A 207 13.85 -13.54 -5.58
CA GLU A 207 13.83 -14.63 -6.57
C GLU A 207 13.47 -15.98 -5.93
N LYS A 208 13.95 -16.24 -4.73
CA LYS A 208 13.57 -17.47 -4.00
C LYS A 208 12.10 -17.50 -3.59
N LEU A 209 11.46 -16.34 -3.44
CA LEU A 209 10.02 -16.26 -3.17
C LEU A 209 9.15 -16.61 -4.38
N ALA A 210 9.68 -16.63 -5.61
CA ALA A 210 8.92 -16.97 -6.82
C ALA A 210 8.30 -18.38 -6.75
N GLY A 211 9.00 -19.35 -6.13
CA GLY A 211 8.56 -20.73 -5.95
C GLY A 211 7.75 -21.02 -4.69
N GLY A 212 7.48 -20.03 -3.84
CA GLY A 212 6.84 -20.30 -2.56
C GLY A 212 6.62 -19.08 -1.67
N SER A 213 6.73 -19.29 -0.38
CA SER A 213 6.63 -18.23 0.63
C SER A 213 7.62 -18.48 1.77
N LEU A 214 8.11 -17.42 2.38
CA LEU A 214 8.98 -17.51 3.54
C LEU A 214 8.25 -16.96 4.78
N MET A 215 8.30 -17.75 5.85
CA MET A 215 7.98 -17.24 7.17
C MET A 215 9.15 -16.41 7.67
N LYS A 216 8.91 -15.23 8.25
CA LYS A 216 9.96 -14.35 8.76
C LYS A 216 10.91 -15.01 9.77
N LYS A 217 10.48 -16.08 10.42
CA LYS A 217 11.33 -16.93 11.27
C LYS A 217 12.21 -17.92 10.49
N GLY A 218 12.29 -17.82 9.16
CA GLY A 218 13.18 -18.62 8.33
C GLY A 218 12.60 -19.95 7.82
N LEU A 219 11.31 -20.20 8.01
CA LEU A 219 10.66 -21.40 7.46
C LEU A 219 10.15 -21.11 6.05
N PHE A 220 10.78 -21.71 5.06
CA PHE A 220 10.29 -21.70 3.68
C PHE A 220 9.15 -22.72 3.51
N VAL A 221 8.04 -22.26 2.95
CA VAL A 221 6.90 -23.12 2.61
C VAL A 221 6.72 -23.05 1.10
N ALA A 222 7.11 -24.11 0.39
CA ALA A 222 6.88 -24.21 -1.05
C ALA A 222 5.37 -24.14 -1.35
N ARG A 223 5.03 -23.60 -2.51
CA ARG A 223 3.67 -23.76 -3.03
C ARG A 223 3.44 -25.26 -3.21
N GLY A 224 2.39 -25.79 -2.61
CA GLY A 224 1.97 -27.16 -2.92
C GLY A 224 1.76 -27.24 -4.43
N GLY A 225 2.42 -28.19 -5.09
CA GLY A 225 2.15 -28.50 -6.49
C GLY A 225 0.67 -28.88 -6.69
N PRO A 226 0.22 -28.95 -7.96
CA PRO A 226 -1.16 -29.26 -8.30
C PRO A 226 -1.60 -30.59 -7.73
#